data_08b94827737c168a0fd10f6ac7f33a38
#
_entry.id   08b94827737c168a0fd10f6ac7f33a38
#
_cell.length_a   1.000
_cell.length_b   1.000
_cell.length_c   1.000
_cell.angle_alpha   90.00
_cell.angle_beta   90.00
_cell.angle_gamma   90.00
#
_symmetry.space_group_name_H-M   'P 1'
#
loop_
_entity.id
_entity.type
_entity.pdbx_description
1 polymer ?
#
loop_
_entity_poly.entity_id
_entity_poly.type
_entity_poly.pdbx_seq_one_letter_code
_entity_poly.pdbx_strand_id
1 'polypeptide(L)' 'MKYLINLEKQKGRAHYWDDGDTYCKMYSTGGMRKKRYKVYDSQNAREICLMCQNAWNEIHHYKEMKWLKTKHT' A
#
# COMPACT_ATOMS: atom_id res chain seq x y z
N MET A 1 -5.84 5.50 6.80
CA MET A 1 -4.66 4.84 6.20
C MET A 1 -3.60 5.87 5.86
N LYS A 2 -2.34 5.51 5.98
CA LYS A 2 -1.25 6.39 5.60
C LYS A 2 -0.70 6.00 4.23
N TYR A 3 -0.04 6.95 3.58
CA TYR A 3 0.47 6.79 2.22
C TYR A 3 1.92 7.23 2.15
N LEU A 4 2.74 6.47 1.45
CA LEU A 4 4.13 6.84 1.15
C LEU A 4 4.18 7.46 -0.24
N ILE A 5 4.67 8.69 -0.35
CA ILE A 5 4.64 9.48 -1.57
C ILE A 5 6.03 9.98 -1.93
N ASN A 6 6.41 9.84 -3.19
CA ASN A 6 7.66 10.35 -3.71
C ASN A 6 7.57 11.88 -3.91
N LEU A 7 8.42 12.62 -3.21
CA LEU A 7 8.42 14.08 -3.24
C LEU A 7 8.99 14.66 -4.54
N GLU A 8 9.81 13.89 -5.25
CA GLU A 8 10.48 14.38 -6.47
C GLU A 8 9.63 14.21 -7.73
N LYS A 9 8.61 13.34 -7.69
CA LYS A 9 7.72 13.09 -8.83
C LYS A 9 6.35 13.70 -8.57
N GLN A 10 5.96 14.68 -9.38
CA GLN A 10 4.65 15.30 -9.25
C GLN A 10 3.49 14.35 -9.56
N LYS A 11 3.72 13.37 -10.45
CA LYS A 11 2.72 12.39 -10.85
C LYS A 11 3.04 10.98 -10.36
N GLY A 12 3.90 10.85 -9.35
CA GLY A 12 4.21 9.55 -8.76
C GLY A 12 2.99 8.95 -8.06
N ARG A 13 2.91 7.63 -8.03
CA ARG A 13 1.82 6.94 -7.36
C ARG A 13 2.01 6.95 -5.85
N ALA A 14 0.90 6.98 -5.10
CA ALA A 14 0.91 6.81 -3.66
C ALA A 14 0.94 5.33 -3.32
N HIS A 15 1.75 4.95 -2.34
CA HIS A 15 1.82 3.57 -1.86
C HIS A 15 1.12 3.46 -0.52
N TYR A 16 0.37 2.39 -0.30
CA TYR A 16 -0.21 2.14 1.01
C TYR A 16 0.90 1.86 2.02
N TRP A 17 0.86 2.57 3.13
CA TRP A 17 1.86 2.51 4.19
C TRP A 17 1.24 1.96 5.46
N ASP A 18 1.84 0.92 6.03
CA ASP A 18 1.42 0.35 7.29
C ASP A 18 2.61 -0.30 7.98
N ASP A 19 2.72 -0.08 9.29
CA ASP A 19 3.72 -0.72 10.15
C ASP A 19 5.15 -0.58 9.63
N GLY A 20 5.51 0.60 9.15
CA GLY A 20 6.88 0.90 8.72
C GLY A 20 7.24 0.38 7.33
N ASP A 21 6.27 -0.08 6.53
CA ASP A 21 6.51 -0.62 5.20
C ASP A 21 5.36 -0.31 4.26
N THR A 22 5.61 -0.45 2.95
CA THR A 22 4.57 -0.38 1.93
C THR A 22 3.95 -1.76 1.72
N TYR A 23 2.71 -1.78 1.26
CA TYR A 23 2.03 -3.04 0.94
C TYR A 23 2.69 -3.79 -0.22
N CYS A 24 3.34 -3.08 -1.14
CA CYS A 24 4.11 -3.71 -2.22
C CYS A 24 5.49 -4.20 -1.78
N LYS A 25 5.87 -3.94 -0.53
CA LYS A 25 7.15 -4.36 0.07
C LYS A 25 8.42 -3.76 -0.56
N MET A 26 8.28 -2.85 -1.51
CA MET A 26 9.45 -2.25 -2.17
C MET A 26 10.27 -1.38 -1.23
N TYR A 27 9.64 -0.78 -0.22
CA TYR A 27 10.34 0.04 0.76
C TYR A 27 11.31 -0.80 1.61
N SER A 28 10.83 -1.91 2.15
CA SER A 28 11.66 -2.79 3.00
C SER A 28 12.71 -3.57 2.20
N THR A 29 12.44 -3.86 0.92
CA THR A 29 13.40 -4.60 0.07
C THR A 29 14.43 -3.70 -0.59
N GLY A 30 14.37 -2.38 -0.34
CA GLY A 30 15.35 -1.44 -0.90
C GLY A 30 15.06 -0.97 -2.31
N GLY A 31 13.89 -1.28 -2.86
CA GLY A 31 13.47 -0.82 -4.18
C GLY A 31 13.11 0.65 -4.24
N MET A 32 13.05 1.32 -3.10
CA MET A 32 12.75 2.75 -2.99
C MET A 32 13.87 3.50 -2.29
N ARG A 33 14.20 4.68 -2.79
CA ARG A 33 15.15 5.57 -2.13
C ARG A 33 14.43 6.33 -1.01
N LYS A 34 14.65 5.94 0.23
CA LYS A 34 13.92 6.46 1.40
C LYS A 34 13.94 7.98 1.53
N LYS A 35 15.03 8.64 1.11
CA LYS A 35 15.16 10.10 1.16
C LYS A 35 14.16 10.84 0.27
N ARG A 36 13.63 10.19 -0.76
CA ARG A 36 12.70 10.80 -1.72
C ARG A 36 11.24 10.61 -1.36
N TYR A 37 10.96 9.86 -0.30
CA TYR A 37 9.61 9.50 0.09
C TYR A 37 9.27 10.05 1.46
N LYS A 38 8.00 10.40 1.63
CA LYS A 38 7.48 10.85 2.92
C LYS A 38 6.10 10.24 3.15
N VAL A 39 5.77 9.98 4.41
CA VAL A 39 4.47 9.44 4.82
C VAL A 39 3.47 10.58 4.99
N TYR A 40 2.28 10.42 4.40
CA TYR A 40 1.18 11.38 4.49
C TYR A 40 -0.09 10.67 4.95
N ASP A 41 -1.00 11.44 5.56
CA ASP A 41 -2.33 10.95 5.94
C ASP A 41 -3.32 10.98 4.77
N SER A 42 -2.94 11.57 3.66
CA SER A 42 -3.77 11.73 2.48
C SER A 42 -3.06 11.20 1.24
N GLN A 43 -3.85 10.70 0.30
CA GLN A 43 -3.37 10.26 -1.01
C GLN A 43 -2.86 11.41 -1.87
N ASN A 44 -3.19 12.66 -1.53
CA ASN A 44 -2.79 13.89 -2.24
C ASN A 44 -3.18 13.87 -3.73
N ALA A 45 -4.38 13.35 -4.04
CA ALA A 45 -4.92 13.23 -5.40
C ALA A 45 -4.03 12.39 -6.33
N ARG A 46 -3.17 11.54 -5.81
CA ARG A 46 -2.31 10.65 -6.61
C ARG A 46 -2.97 9.31 -6.81
N GLU A 47 -2.65 8.65 -7.92
CA GLU A 47 -3.08 7.27 -8.14
C GLU A 47 -2.34 6.33 -7.18
N ILE A 48 -2.99 5.23 -6.84
CA ILE A 48 -2.40 4.22 -5.95
C ILE A 48 -1.50 3.28 -6.76
N CYS A 49 -0.35 2.91 -6.19
CA CYS A 49 0.52 1.88 -6.75
C CYS A 49 -0.27 0.59 -6.97
N LEU A 50 -0.22 0.04 -8.17
CA LEU A 50 -1.00 -1.16 -8.50
C LEU A 50 -0.59 -2.36 -7.65
N MET A 51 0.70 -2.51 -7.34
CA MET A 51 1.17 -3.60 -6.49
C MET A 51 0.67 -3.45 -5.06
N CYS A 52 0.63 -2.23 -4.53
CA CYS A 52 0.05 -1.96 -3.21
C CYS A 52 -1.45 -2.25 -3.20
N GLN A 53 -2.16 -1.85 -4.25
CA GLN A 53 -3.60 -2.08 -4.36
C GLN A 53 -3.90 -3.58 -4.46
N ASN A 54 -3.12 -4.32 -5.24
CA ASN A 54 -3.29 -5.77 -5.36
C ASN A 54 -3.04 -6.47 -4.03
N ALA A 55 -1.99 -6.08 -3.31
CA ALA A 55 -1.69 -6.64 -1.99
C ALA A 55 -2.81 -6.33 -0.99
N TRP A 56 -3.34 -5.11 -1.00
CA TRP A 56 -4.49 -4.72 -0.18
C TRP A 56 -5.71 -5.59 -0.49
N ASN A 57 -6.03 -5.76 -1.78
CA ASN A 57 -7.18 -6.55 -2.21
C ASN A 57 -7.03 -8.02 -1.81
N GLU A 58 -5.84 -8.59 -1.94
CA GLU A 58 -5.56 -9.97 -1.51
C GLU A 58 -5.81 -10.17 -0.03
N ILE A 59 -5.33 -9.25 0.80
CA ILE A 59 -5.52 -9.32 2.25
C ILE A 59 -7.01 -9.28 2.60
N HIS A 60 -7.75 -8.34 2.00
CA HIS A 60 -9.19 -8.20 2.25
C HIS A 60 -9.98 -9.39 1.69
N HIS A 61 -9.63 -9.83 0.49
CA HIS A 61 -10.29 -10.98 -0.13
C HIS A 61 -10.08 -12.24 0.69
N TYR A 62 -8.86 -12.46 1.18
CA TYR A 62 -8.54 -13.60 2.03
C TYR A 62 -9.37 -13.58 3.32
N LYS A 63 -9.50 -12.43 3.95
CA LYS A 63 -10.31 -12.28 5.16
C LYS A 63 -11.78 -12.60 4.90
N GLU A 64 -12.31 -12.13 3.79
CA GLU A 64 -13.70 -12.41 3.40
C GLU A 64 -13.91 -13.88 3.13
N MET A 65 -13.03 -14.52 2.39
CA MET A 65 -13.09 -15.96 2.11
C MET A 65 -13.03 -16.80 3.39
N LYS A 66 -12.16 -16.43 4.30
CA LYS A 66 -12.03 -17.12 5.59
C LYS A 66 -13.32 -17.02 6.40
N TRP A 67 -13.95 -15.85 6.39
CA TRP A 67 -15.20 -15.62 7.08
C TRP A 67 -16.35 -16.41 6.45
N LEU A 68 -16.42 -16.46 5.12
CA LEU A 68 -17.41 -17.25 4.40
C LEU A 68 -17.26 -18.74 4.68
N LYS A 69 -16.03 -19.25 4.72
CA LYS A 69 -15.75 -20.64 5.09
C LYS A 69 -16.30 -20.97 6.49
N THR A 70 -16.09 -20.07 7.43
CA THR A 70 -16.57 -20.22 8.79
C THR A 70 -18.11 -20.26 8.83
N LYS A 71 -18.76 -19.51 7.98
CA LYS A 71 -20.20 -19.44 7.91
C LYS A 71 -20.83 -20.69 7.30
N HIS A 72 -20.12 -21.35 6.41
CA HIS A 72 -20.64 -22.53 5.71
C HIS A 72 -20.36 -23.85 6.45
N THR A 73 -19.58 -23.80 7.48
CA THR A 73 -19.35 -24.93 8.35
C THR A 73 -20.26 -24.90 9.56
#